data_47172f27f79008007794f8ed938cff2f
#
_entry.id   47172f27f79008007794f8ed938cff2f
#
_cell.length_a   1.000
_cell.length_b   1.000
_cell.length_c   1.000
_cell.angle_alpha   90.00
_cell.angle_beta   90.00
_cell.angle_gamma   90.00
#
_symmetry.space_group_name_H-M   'P 1'
#
loop_
_entity.id
_entity.type
_entity.pdbx_description
1 polymer ?
#
loop_
_entity_poly.entity_id
_entity_poly.type
_entity_poly.pdbx_seq_one_letter_code
_entity_poly.pdbx_strand_id
1 'polypeptide(L)'
;MVVIKFITTLNKNLPMSRSKTDVIFSNKQSQVKDFTFDAQVVEVFPDMISRSVPGYNTIIETIGHLSQRFVTDNSNIYDLGCSLGAATLAMRQGIKAKNCQLIGVDNSSAMIERCKMHVNAYKGQTPVEIIEGNMQDTVIENASMVVLNFTLQFIEPEQRQSLINKISTGLNPGGLLVISEKISDNDDICRDLLTDLHHNFKRANGYSELEIAQKRTALENVMRTDTLEVHQNRLSKAGFSHVSPWFQCFNFFSLIAIKA
;
A
#
# COMPACT_ATOMS: atom_id res chain seq x y z
N MET A 1 14.37 -16.22 -23.44
CA MET A 1 14.73 -16.81 -22.13
C MET A 1 15.79 -15.94 -21.45
N VAL A 2 15.48 -14.66 -21.12
CA VAL A 2 16.43 -13.68 -20.52
C VAL A 2 15.77 -12.83 -19.41
N VAL A 3 14.55 -13.13 -18.94
CA VAL A 3 13.80 -12.24 -18.01
C VAL A 3 13.94 -12.61 -16.52
N ILE A 4 14.58 -13.71 -16.15
CA ILE A 4 14.54 -14.21 -14.75
C ILE A 4 15.81 -13.89 -13.92
N LYS A 5 16.83 -13.23 -14.46
CA LYS A 5 18.10 -13.03 -13.75
C LYS A 5 18.29 -11.67 -13.05
N PHE A 6 17.30 -10.76 -13.06
CA PHE A 6 17.44 -9.42 -12.46
C PHE A 6 16.89 -9.25 -11.03
N ILE A 7 16.28 -10.27 -10.44
CA ILE A 7 15.55 -10.13 -9.16
C ILE A 7 16.38 -10.52 -7.91
N THR A 8 17.59 -11.05 -8.06
CA THR A 8 18.27 -11.75 -6.95
C THR A 8 19.37 -10.96 -6.22
N THR A 9 19.59 -9.67 -6.48
CA THR A 9 20.81 -9.00 -5.93
C THR A 9 20.55 -7.77 -5.04
N LEU A 10 19.31 -7.39 -4.74
CA LEU A 10 19.02 -6.26 -3.88
C LEU A 10 18.11 -6.72 -2.72
N ASN A 11 18.67 -7.14 -1.63
CA ASN A 11 18.15 -7.08 -0.25
C ASN A 11 18.67 -8.21 0.65
N LYS A 12 19.97 -8.21 0.94
CA LYS A 12 20.48 -9.07 2.02
C LYS A 12 20.78 -8.32 3.33
N ASN A 13 20.59 -7.02 3.43
CA ASN A 13 21.04 -6.26 4.60
C ASN A 13 20.09 -5.11 5.01
N LEU A 14 18.78 -5.36 5.12
CA LEU A 14 17.95 -4.54 5.98
C LEU A 14 17.79 -5.31 7.30
N PRO A 15 18.43 -4.90 8.40
CA PRO A 15 18.08 -5.45 9.71
C PRO A 15 16.70 -4.89 10.06
N MET A 16 15.65 -5.55 9.61
CA MET A 16 14.34 -5.37 10.21
C MET A 16 14.52 -5.79 11.68
N SER A 17 14.37 -4.85 12.60
CA SER A 17 14.07 -5.15 13.99
C SER A 17 13.09 -6.32 13.96
N ARG A 18 13.37 -7.44 14.65
CA ARG A 18 12.46 -8.59 14.70
C ARG A 18 11.11 -8.07 15.15
N SER A 19 10.18 -7.92 14.22
CA SER A 19 8.80 -7.57 14.55
C SER A 19 8.25 -8.67 15.46
N LYS A 20 7.45 -8.28 16.43
CA LYS A 20 6.72 -9.25 17.24
C LYS A 20 5.80 -10.03 16.31
N THR A 21 5.61 -11.31 16.60
CA THR A 21 4.63 -12.15 15.89
C THR A 21 3.22 -11.58 16.10
N ASP A 22 2.44 -11.47 15.04
CA ASP A 22 1.02 -11.09 15.13
C ASP A 22 0.22 -12.19 15.82
N VAL A 23 -0.20 -11.91 17.04
CA VAL A 23 -1.05 -12.78 17.86
C VAL A 23 -2.31 -12.05 18.37
N ILE A 24 -2.64 -10.90 17.77
CA ILE A 24 -3.76 -10.04 18.22
C ILE A 24 -5.07 -10.83 18.28
N PHE A 25 -5.29 -11.71 17.33
CA PHE A 25 -6.51 -12.52 17.21
C PHE A 25 -6.31 -13.99 17.62
N SER A 26 -5.21 -14.35 18.32
CA SER A 26 -4.90 -15.73 18.71
C SER A 26 -5.83 -16.29 19.79
N ASN A 27 -6.35 -15.44 20.65
CA ASN A 27 -7.29 -15.83 21.70
C ASN A 27 -8.73 -15.49 21.28
N LYS A 28 -9.69 -16.35 21.67
CA LYS A 28 -11.12 -16.11 21.44
C LYS A 28 -11.56 -14.82 22.12
N GLN A 29 -12.09 -13.86 21.35
CA GLN A 29 -12.65 -12.62 21.84
C GLN A 29 -14.16 -12.78 22.04
N SER A 30 -14.70 -12.28 23.18
CA SER A 30 -16.13 -12.27 23.43
C SER A 30 -16.89 -11.37 22.46
N GLN A 31 -16.24 -10.27 22.03
CA GLN A 31 -16.69 -9.34 21.01
C GLN A 31 -15.49 -8.88 20.21
N VAL A 32 -15.50 -9.12 18.90
CA VAL A 32 -14.48 -8.61 18.00
C VAL A 32 -14.83 -7.17 17.65
N LYS A 33 -13.93 -6.24 17.98
CA LYS A 33 -14.08 -4.82 17.64
C LYS A 33 -13.60 -4.56 16.22
N ASP A 34 -14.07 -3.45 15.65
CA ASP A 34 -13.57 -2.97 14.36
C ASP A 34 -12.06 -2.77 14.40
N PHE A 35 -11.38 -3.07 13.30
CA PHE A 35 -9.95 -2.96 13.19
C PHE A 35 -9.48 -1.50 13.24
N THR A 36 -8.50 -1.22 14.08
CA THR A 36 -7.87 0.10 14.20
C THR A 36 -6.36 -0.02 14.07
N PHE A 37 -5.74 0.96 13.44
CA PHE A 37 -4.27 1.04 13.31
C PHE A 37 -3.66 1.69 14.56
N ASP A 38 -3.81 1.03 15.70
CA ASP A 38 -3.36 1.49 17.01
C ASP A 38 -1.93 1.02 17.37
N ALA A 39 -1.47 1.37 18.57
CA ALA A 39 -0.14 1.00 19.05
C ALA A 39 0.10 -0.52 19.13
N GLN A 40 -0.94 -1.34 19.37
CA GLN A 40 -0.79 -2.81 19.41
C GLN A 40 -0.54 -3.34 18.00
N VAL A 41 -1.29 -2.82 17.01
CA VAL A 41 -1.11 -3.18 15.60
C VAL A 41 0.26 -2.74 15.10
N VAL A 42 0.74 -1.54 15.44
CA VAL A 42 2.08 -1.04 15.06
C VAL A 42 3.20 -2.01 15.42
N GLU A 43 3.15 -2.62 16.60
CA GLU A 43 4.18 -3.56 17.08
C GLU A 43 4.29 -4.85 16.24
N VAL A 44 3.20 -5.31 15.66
CA VAL A 44 3.11 -6.57 14.92
C VAL A 44 2.87 -6.36 13.41
N PHE A 45 2.69 -5.12 12.97
CA PHE A 45 2.26 -4.81 11.60
C PHE A 45 3.17 -5.40 10.50
N PRO A 46 4.51 -5.37 10.62
CA PRO A 46 5.37 -5.98 9.61
C PRO A 46 5.16 -7.50 9.46
N ASP A 47 4.96 -8.21 10.58
CA ASP A 47 4.63 -9.64 10.57
C ASP A 47 3.22 -9.87 10.05
N MET A 48 2.26 -9.06 10.52
CA MET A 48 0.87 -9.10 10.10
C MET A 48 0.71 -8.95 8.59
N ILE A 49 1.37 -7.94 7.99
CA ILE A 49 1.23 -7.67 6.56
C ILE A 49 1.91 -8.75 5.72
N SER A 50 3.10 -9.20 6.11
CA SER A 50 3.85 -10.23 5.38
C SER A 50 3.13 -11.58 5.35
N ARG A 51 2.47 -11.95 6.43
CA ARG A 51 1.69 -13.20 6.55
C ARG A 51 0.27 -13.12 5.99
N SER A 52 -0.25 -11.89 5.75
CA SER A 52 -1.64 -11.68 5.30
C SER A 52 -1.77 -11.23 3.87
N VAL A 53 -0.76 -10.57 3.29
CA VAL A 53 -0.82 -9.98 1.94
C VAL A 53 0.17 -10.69 1.02
N PRO A 54 -0.31 -11.54 0.10
CA PRO A 54 0.56 -12.26 -0.82
C PRO A 54 1.27 -11.28 -1.75
N GLY A 55 2.59 -11.46 -1.91
CA GLY A 55 3.42 -10.64 -2.79
C GLY A 55 3.72 -9.22 -2.27
N TYR A 56 3.44 -8.91 -1.00
CA TYR A 56 3.69 -7.57 -0.43
C TYR A 56 5.11 -7.07 -0.70
N ASN A 57 6.13 -7.88 -0.44
CA ASN A 57 7.52 -7.49 -0.67
C ASN A 57 7.81 -7.18 -2.15
N THR A 58 7.26 -7.97 -3.08
CA THR A 58 7.38 -7.72 -4.51
C THR A 58 6.76 -6.37 -4.90
N ILE A 59 5.61 -6.03 -4.31
CA ILE A 59 4.96 -4.74 -4.53
C ILE A 59 5.84 -3.59 -4.02
N ILE A 60 6.36 -3.68 -2.80
CA ILE A 60 7.23 -2.65 -2.20
C ILE A 60 8.52 -2.46 -3.04
N GLU A 61 9.18 -3.54 -3.42
CA GLU A 61 10.38 -3.48 -4.28
C GLU A 61 10.08 -2.83 -5.63
N THR A 62 8.95 -3.20 -6.25
CA THR A 62 8.52 -2.61 -7.53
C THR A 62 8.20 -1.13 -7.40
N ILE A 63 7.55 -0.68 -6.33
CA ILE A 63 7.33 0.74 -6.04
C ILE A 63 8.68 1.49 -6.00
N GLY A 64 9.71 0.93 -5.37
CA GLY A 64 11.06 1.47 -5.38
C GLY A 64 11.66 1.56 -6.77
N HIS A 65 11.50 0.55 -7.62
CA HIS A 65 11.95 0.59 -9.01
C HIS A 65 11.17 1.61 -9.86
N LEU A 66 9.87 1.72 -9.65
CA LEU A 66 9.04 2.72 -10.32
C LEU A 66 9.47 4.14 -9.95
N SER A 67 9.83 4.39 -8.69
CA SER A 67 10.32 5.71 -8.27
C SER A 67 11.62 6.10 -8.99
N GLN A 68 12.52 5.15 -9.25
CA GLN A 68 13.73 5.41 -10.03
C GLN A 68 13.43 5.86 -11.47
N ARG A 69 12.32 5.38 -12.04
CA ARG A 69 11.96 5.62 -13.44
C ARG A 69 11.11 6.85 -13.65
N PHE A 70 10.18 7.13 -12.72
CA PHE A 70 9.12 8.12 -12.92
C PHE A 70 9.35 9.43 -12.15
N VAL A 71 10.15 9.41 -11.07
CA VAL A 71 10.42 10.64 -10.34
C VAL A 71 11.32 11.55 -11.16
N THR A 72 10.89 12.80 -11.31
CA THR A 72 11.58 13.83 -12.09
C THR A 72 12.19 14.90 -11.17
N ASP A 73 13.23 15.59 -11.63
CA ASP A 73 13.86 16.68 -10.88
C ASP A 73 12.86 17.77 -10.50
N ASN A 74 13.04 18.35 -9.32
CA ASN A 74 12.22 19.44 -8.77
C ASN A 74 10.74 19.08 -8.60
N SER A 75 10.43 17.83 -8.25
CA SER A 75 9.06 17.36 -8.09
C SER A 75 8.80 16.77 -6.69
N ASN A 76 7.53 16.61 -6.36
CA ASN A 76 7.05 15.97 -5.15
C ASN A 76 6.67 14.52 -5.41
N ILE A 77 6.79 13.70 -4.38
CA ILE A 77 6.37 12.30 -4.37
C ILE A 77 5.48 12.09 -3.14
N TYR A 78 4.35 11.42 -3.30
CA TYR A 78 3.41 11.20 -2.22
C TYR A 78 3.21 9.71 -1.92
N ASP A 79 3.27 9.35 -0.63
CA ASP A 79 2.88 8.04 -0.08
C ASP A 79 1.65 8.25 0.80
N LEU A 80 0.46 8.04 0.23
CA LEU A 80 -0.82 8.31 0.88
C LEU A 80 -1.30 7.06 1.62
N GLY A 81 -1.29 7.10 2.94
CA GLY A 81 -1.42 5.95 3.84
C GLY A 81 -0.08 5.26 4.03
N CYS A 82 0.94 6.03 4.40
CA CYS A 82 2.33 5.57 4.47
C CYS A 82 2.59 4.53 5.57
N SER A 83 1.69 4.39 6.56
CA SER A 83 1.82 3.42 7.65
C SER A 83 3.19 3.50 8.32
N LEU A 84 3.93 2.40 8.39
CA LEU A 84 5.29 2.34 8.96
C LEU A 84 6.40 2.79 7.99
N GLY A 85 6.06 3.28 6.80
CA GLY A 85 6.99 3.84 5.82
C GLY A 85 7.67 2.83 4.90
N ALA A 86 7.12 1.64 4.69
CA ALA A 86 7.74 0.64 3.83
C ALA A 86 7.87 1.13 2.37
N ALA A 87 6.78 1.63 1.77
CA ALA A 87 6.79 2.20 0.43
C ALA A 87 7.60 3.51 0.38
N THR A 88 7.45 4.37 1.40
CA THR A 88 8.26 5.60 1.58
C THR A 88 9.77 5.31 1.49
N LEU A 89 10.26 4.34 2.25
CA LEU A 89 11.69 3.98 2.27
C LEU A 89 12.14 3.35 0.94
N ALA A 90 11.32 2.49 0.34
CA ALA A 90 11.62 1.90 -0.96
C ALA A 90 11.72 2.97 -2.05
N MET A 91 10.79 3.93 -2.10
CA MET A 91 10.85 5.06 -3.02
C MET A 91 12.08 5.93 -2.77
N ARG A 92 12.37 6.29 -1.50
CA ARG A 92 13.54 7.08 -1.13
C ARG A 92 14.85 6.48 -1.65
N GLN A 93 14.99 5.16 -1.59
CA GLN A 93 16.16 4.44 -2.11
C GLN A 93 16.21 4.43 -3.65
N GLY A 94 15.06 4.36 -4.30
CA GLY A 94 14.92 4.34 -5.75
C GLY A 94 15.20 5.69 -6.41
N ILE A 95 14.83 6.80 -5.77
CA ILE A 95 14.91 8.15 -6.36
C ILE A 95 16.35 8.52 -6.70
N LYS A 96 16.57 8.91 -7.97
CA LYS A 96 17.84 9.44 -8.50
C LYS A 96 17.73 10.91 -8.89
N ALA A 97 16.51 11.40 -9.04
CA ALA A 97 16.20 12.79 -9.37
C ALA A 97 16.62 13.74 -8.24
N LYS A 98 16.91 14.99 -8.62
CA LYS A 98 17.41 16.02 -7.71
C LYS A 98 16.31 16.97 -7.28
N ASN A 99 16.49 17.60 -6.12
CA ASN A 99 15.58 18.60 -5.57
C ASN A 99 14.14 18.09 -5.43
N CYS A 100 13.99 16.82 -5.10
CA CYS A 100 12.70 16.19 -4.88
C CYS A 100 12.39 16.16 -3.39
N GLN A 101 11.10 16.16 -3.06
CA GLN A 101 10.60 15.92 -1.71
C GLN A 101 9.64 14.74 -1.69
N LEU A 102 9.82 13.83 -0.76
CA LEU A 102 8.92 12.72 -0.52
C LEU A 102 8.05 13.03 0.69
N ILE A 103 6.74 12.94 0.53
CA ILE A 103 5.74 13.29 1.53
C ILE A 103 4.93 12.02 1.85
N GLY A 104 5.06 11.53 3.07
CA GLY A 104 4.26 10.43 3.60
C GLY A 104 3.13 10.94 4.48
N VAL A 105 1.91 10.49 4.25
CA VAL A 105 0.72 10.91 5.02
C VAL A 105 0.01 9.69 5.58
N ASP A 106 -0.34 9.73 6.87
CA ASP A 106 -1.18 8.72 7.52
C ASP A 106 -2.01 9.38 8.62
N ASN A 107 -3.21 8.88 8.90
CA ASN A 107 -4.07 9.44 9.94
C ASN A 107 -3.94 8.74 11.30
N SER A 108 -3.12 7.70 11.39
CA SER A 108 -2.82 7.04 12.67
C SER A 108 -1.58 7.66 13.33
N SER A 109 -1.77 8.35 14.46
CA SER A 109 -0.67 8.91 15.24
C SER A 109 0.38 7.84 15.62
N ALA A 110 -0.06 6.63 15.95
CA ALA A 110 0.82 5.53 16.31
C ALA A 110 1.68 5.05 15.12
N MET A 111 1.10 4.99 13.91
CA MET A 111 1.83 4.68 12.68
C MET A 111 2.83 5.79 12.35
N ILE A 112 2.41 7.06 12.42
CA ILE A 112 3.25 8.23 12.14
C ILE A 112 4.46 8.30 13.06
N GLU A 113 4.28 8.12 14.36
CA GLU A 113 5.38 8.12 15.32
C GLU A 113 6.45 7.08 14.95
N ARG A 114 6.02 5.84 14.68
CA ARG A 114 6.92 4.76 14.30
C ARG A 114 7.54 4.98 12.91
N CYS A 115 6.77 5.51 11.95
CA CYS A 115 7.25 5.85 10.61
C CYS A 115 8.39 6.89 10.68
N LYS A 116 8.23 7.96 11.45
CA LYS A 116 9.28 8.97 11.66
C LYS A 116 10.56 8.35 12.22
N MET A 117 10.45 7.42 13.17
CA MET A 117 11.61 6.69 13.70
C MET A 117 12.32 5.87 12.61
N HIS A 118 11.55 5.13 11.79
CA HIS A 118 12.11 4.34 10.69
C HIS A 118 12.78 5.22 9.65
N VAL A 119 12.11 6.28 9.19
CA VAL A 119 12.66 7.21 8.18
C VAL A 119 13.95 7.89 8.67
N ASN A 120 14.02 8.26 9.95
CA ASN A 120 15.20 8.86 10.55
C ASN A 120 16.37 7.87 10.75
N ALA A 121 16.07 6.59 10.94
CA ALA A 121 17.10 5.56 11.08
C ALA A 121 17.82 5.24 9.75
N TYR A 122 17.18 5.49 8.62
CA TYR A 122 17.75 5.23 7.29
C TYR A 122 18.19 6.52 6.62
N LYS A 123 19.48 6.63 6.31
CA LYS A 123 20.03 7.77 5.56
C LYS A 123 19.61 7.68 4.08
N GLY A 124 19.32 8.83 3.48
CA GLY A 124 19.02 8.97 2.05
C GLY A 124 19.17 10.41 1.62
N GLN A 125 19.36 10.65 0.33
CA GLN A 125 19.59 12.00 -0.20
C GLN A 125 18.28 12.79 -0.33
N THR A 126 17.18 12.11 -0.67
CA THR A 126 15.86 12.75 -0.81
C THR A 126 15.30 13.09 0.56
N PRO A 127 14.95 14.37 0.83
CA PRO A 127 14.21 14.76 2.02
C PRO A 127 12.88 14.00 2.12
N VAL A 128 12.52 13.61 3.33
CA VAL A 128 11.24 12.95 3.62
C VAL A 128 10.53 13.73 4.72
N GLU A 129 9.29 14.09 4.45
CA GLU A 129 8.37 14.66 5.42
C GLU A 129 7.28 13.67 5.74
N ILE A 130 7.00 13.43 7.04
CA ILE A 130 5.94 12.53 7.49
C ILE A 130 4.90 13.34 8.25
N ILE A 131 3.69 13.38 7.70
CA ILE A 131 2.58 14.22 8.14
C ILE A 131 1.45 13.35 8.71
N GLU A 132 0.99 13.68 9.90
CA GLU A 132 -0.24 13.13 10.47
C GLU A 132 -1.44 13.89 9.88
N GLY A 133 -2.32 13.17 9.18
CA GLY A 133 -3.50 13.77 8.57
C GLY A 133 -4.24 12.82 7.65
N ASN A 134 -5.43 13.25 7.21
CA ASN A 134 -6.20 12.50 6.23
C ASN A 134 -5.68 12.77 4.81
N MET A 135 -5.54 11.74 4.02
CA MET A 135 -5.11 11.88 2.62
C MET A 135 -6.13 12.67 1.78
N GLN A 136 -7.42 12.64 2.17
CA GLN A 136 -8.46 13.42 1.51
C GLN A 136 -8.24 14.94 1.65
N ASP A 137 -7.57 15.37 2.72
CA ASP A 137 -7.30 16.78 3.01
C ASP A 137 -5.93 17.24 2.50
N THR A 138 -5.06 16.28 2.11
CA THR A 138 -3.71 16.55 1.63
C THR A 138 -3.75 17.31 0.31
N VAL A 139 -2.99 18.41 0.23
CA VAL A 139 -2.75 19.11 -1.04
C VAL A 139 -1.72 18.32 -1.84
N ILE A 140 -2.07 17.96 -3.06
CA ILE A 140 -1.19 17.26 -4.00
C ILE A 140 -0.86 18.20 -5.13
N GLU A 141 0.42 18.54 -5.27
CA GLU A 141 0.90 19.49 -6.28
C GLU A 141 2.28 19.11 -6.77
N ASN A 142 2.57 19.44 -8.02
CA ASN A 142 3.86 19.17 -8.65
C ASN A 142 4.33 17.73 -8.46
N ALA A 143 3.41 16.78 -8.50
CA ALA A 143 3.71 15.39 -8.21
C ALA A 143 4.21 14.65 -9.45
N SER A 144 5.33 13.96 -9.34
CA SER A 144 5.80 13.01 -10.36
C SER A 144 5.37 11.57 -10.08
N MET A 145 5.11 11.25 -8.81
CA MET A 145 4.63 9.92 -8.40
C MET A 145 3.75 10.04 -7.16
N VAL A 146 2.65 9.29 -7.17
CA VAL A 146 1.76 9.10 -6.01
C VAL A 146 1.52 7.62 -5.80
N VAL A 147 1.52 7.18 -4.55
CA VAL A 147 1.29 5.78 -4.15
C VAL A 147 0.12 5.70 -3.19
N LEU A 148 -0.81 4.77 -3.45
CA LEU A 148 -1.86 4.28 -2.58
C LEU A 148 -1.64 2.77 -2.41
N ASN A 149 -0.94 2.37 -1.35
CA ASN A 149 -0.56 0.97 -1.15
C ASN A 149 -1.38 0.31 -0.06
N PHE A 150 -2.45 -0.36 -0.42
CA PHE A 150 -3.47 -0.96 0.46
C PHE A 150 -4.17 0.06 1.35
N THR A 151 -4.56 1.20 0.77
CA THR A 151 -5.07 2.35 1.51
C THR A 151 -6.45 2.79 1.07
N LEU A 152 -6.73 2.83 -0.25
CA LEU A 152 -7.99 3.33 -0.80
C LEU A 152 -9.20 2.50 -0.31
N GLN A 153 -9.01 1.23 -0.02
CA GLN A 153 -10.02 0.33 0.52
C GLN A 153 -10.57 0.74 1.90
N PHE A 154 -9.85 1.60 2.62
CA PHE A 154 -10.27 2.16 3.92
C PHE A 154 -10.95 3.53 3.81
N ILE A 155 -11.04 4.07 2.60
CA ILE A 155 -11.77 5.32 2.32
C ILE A 155 -13.22 4.97 1.96
N GLU A 156 -14.16 5.79 2.42
CA GLU A 156 -15.57 5.65 2.06
C GLU A 156 -15.73 5.65 0.54
N PRO A 157 -16.50 4.71 -0.05
CA PRO A 157 -16.62 4.54 -1.50
C PRO A 157 -16.99 5.82 -2.24
N GLU A 158 -17.84 6.66 -1.64
CA GLU A 158 -18.30 7.94 -2.20
C GLU A 158 -17.19 8.98 -2.32
N GLN A 159 -16.16 8.89 -1.49
CA GLN A 159 -15.02 9.82 -1.47
C GLN A 159 -13.89 9.41 -2.40
N ARG A 160 -13.83 8.15 -2.83
CA ARG A 160 -12.70 7.60 -3.61
C ARG A 160 -12.52 8.31 -4.95
N GLN A 161 -13.61 8.60 -5.67
CA GLN A 161 -13.50 9.30 -6.97
C GLN A 161 -12.93 10.70 -6.79
N SER A 162 -13.36 11.45 -5.77
CA SER A 162 -12.84 12.78 -5.48
C SER A 162 -11.35 12.76 -5.17
N LEU A 163 -10.89 11.78 -4.36
CA LEU A 163 -9.47 11.60 -4.07
C LEU A 163 -8.65 11.31 -5.35
N ILE A 164 -9.11 10.40 -6.19
CA ILE A 164 -8.42 10.06 -7.45
C ILE A 164 -8.39 11.27 -8.42
N ASN A 165 -9.47 12.05 -8.48
CA ASN A 165 -9.48 13.28 -9.26
C ASN A 165 -8.45 14.31 -8.74
N LYS A 166 -8.37 14.48 -7.42
CA LYS A 166 -7.36 15.34 -6.77
C LYS A 166 -5.94 14.90 -7.12
N ILE A 167 -5.66 13.59 -7.01
CA ILE A 167 -4.36 13.00 -7.38
C ILE A 167 -4.05 13.29 -8.85
N SER A 168 -5.00 13.03 -9.75
CA SER A 168 -4.83 13.30 -11.18
C SER A 168 -4.53 14.78 -11.43
N THR A 169 -5.22 15.70 -10.76
CA THR A 169 -4.97 17.15 -10.91
C THR A 169 -3.56 17.53 -10.45
N GLY A 170 -3.10 16.99 -9.32
CA GLY A 170 -1.80 17.33 -8.74
C GLY A 170 -0.59 16.66 -9.40
N LEU A 171 -0.81 15.57 -10.16
CA LEU A 171 0.23 14.91 -10.94
C LEU A 171 0.66 15.78 -12.13
N ASN A 172 1.95 15.83 -12.39
CA ASN A 172 2.53 16.38 -13.61
C ASN A 172 2.19 15.51 -14.82
N PRO A 173 2.18 16.05 -16.07
CA PRO A 173 2.11 15.22 -17.27
C PRO A 173 3.19 14.13 -17.26
N GLY A 174 2.84 12.91 -17.61
CA GLY A 174 3.72 11.73 -17.51
C GLY A 174 3.90 11.18 -16.07
N GLY A 175 3.28 11.82 -15.08
CA GLY A 175 3.34 11.37 -13.68
C GLY A 175 2.61 10.05 -13.45
N LEU A 176 3.06 9.30 -12.46
CA LEU A 176 2.62 7.95 -12.14
C LEU A 176 1.76 7.91 -10.87
N LEU A 177 0.63 7.24 -10.94
CA LEU A 177 -0.10 6.74 -9.77
C LEU A 177 0.05 5.22 -9.68
N VAL A 178 0.41 4.73 -8.50
CA VAL A 178 0.39 3.29 -8.15
C VAL A 178 -0.73 3.04 -7.16
N ILE A 179 -1.58 2.05 -7.45
CA ILE A 179 -2.63 1.60 -6.52
C ILE A 179 -2.47 0.11 -6.30
N SER A 180 -2.33 -0.29 -5.04
CA SER A 180 -2.36 -1.70 -4.63
C SER A 180 -3.52 -1.90 -3.66
N GLU A 181 -4.40 -2.88 -3.90
CA GLU A 181 -5.60 -3.11 -3.11
C GLU A 181 -5.97 -4.59 -3.04
N LYS A 182 -6.78 -4.95 -2.06
CA LYS A 182 -7.57 -6.16 -2.11
C LYS A 182 -8.81 -5.88 -2.96
N ILE A 183 -9.17 -6.82 -3.84
CA ILE A 183 -10.35 -6.70 -4.71
C ILE A 183 -11.37 -7.79 -4.43
N SER A 184 -12.60 -7.53 -4.82
CA SER A 184 -13.65 -8.53 -4.95
C SER A 184 -13.86 -8.91 -6.42
N ASP A 185 -14.56 -10.01 -6.65
CA ASP A 185 -15.01 -10.43 -7.97
C ASP A 185 -16.53 -10.33 -8.05
N ASN A 186 -17.06 -10.00 -9.24
CA ASN A 186 -18.51 -9.96 -9.48
C ASN A 186 -19.11 -11.37 -9.59
N ASP A 187 -18.32 -12.37 -10.01
CA ASP A 187 -18.72 -13.76 -10.03
C ASP A 187 -18.56 -14.38 -8.64
N ASP A 188 -19.63 -14.88 -8.07
CA ASP A 188 -19.66 -15.44 -6.72
C ASP A 188 -18.72 -16.65 -6.57
N ILE A 189 -18.65 -17.50 -7.60
CA ILE A 189 -17.80 -18.71 -7.58
C ILE A 189 -16.32 -18.31 -7.58
N CYS A 190 -15.94 -17.37 -8.45
CA CYS A 190 -14.57 -16.84 -8.50
C CYS A 190 -14.21 -16.13 -7.21
N ARG A 191 -15.10 -15.31 -6.66
CA ARG A 191 -14.88 -14.60 -5.39
C ARG A 191 -14.64 -15.57 -4.23
N ASP A 192 -15.44 -16.63 -4.12
CA ASP A 192 -15.30 -17.61 -3.06
C ASP A 192 -14.00 -18.40 -3.22
N LEU A 193 -13.66 -18.84 -4.43
CA LEU A 193 -12.41 -19.54 -4.73
C LEU A 193 -11.18 -18.68 -4.38
N LEU A 194 -11.15 -17.41 -4.79
CA LEU A 194 -10.04 -16.50 -4.49
C LEU A 194 -9.93 -16.22 -2.98
N THR A 195 -11.06 -16.20 -2.28
CA THR A 195 -11.10 -16.07 -0.83
C THR A 195 -10.50 -17.30 -0.14
N ASP A 196 -10.85 -18.50 -0.59
CA ASP A 196 -10.32 -19.75 -0.05
C ASP A 196 -8.80 -19.87 -0.30
N LEU A 197 -8.33 -19.50 -1.49
CA LEU A 197 -6.90 -19.47 -1.81
C LEU A 197 -6.16 -18.49 -0.88
N HIS A 198 -6.72 -17.32 -0.60
CA HIS A 198 -6.14 -16.37 0.35
C HIS A 198 -6.15 -16.92 1.79
N HIS A 199 -7.21 -17.61 2.22
CA HIS A 199 -7.24 -18.26 3.54
C HIS A 199 -6.18 -19.37 3.62
N ASN A 200 -5.99 -20.17 2.57
CA ASN A 200 -4.93 -21.18 2.50
C ASN A 200 -3.54 -20.55 2.62
N PHE A 201 -3.31 -19.41 1.97
CA PHE A 201 -2.07 -18.63 2.11
C PHE A 201 -1.83 -18.21 3.58
N LYS A 202 -2.85 -17.68 4.27
CA LYS A 202 -2.75 -17.32 5.68
C LYS A 202 -2.45 -18.53 6.58
N ARG A 203 -3.12 -19.67 6.34
CA ARG A 203 -2.83 -20.92 7.06
C ARG A 203 -1.39 -21.38 6.87
N ALA A 204 -0.90 -21.36 5.63
CA ALA A 204 0.47 -21.72 5.30
C ALA A 204 1.49 -20.79 5.98
N ASN A 205 1.10 -19.54 6.29
CA ASN A 205 1.89 -18.58 7.04
C ASN A 205 1.63 -18.62 8.57
N GLY A 206 0.98 -19.68 9.07
CA GLY A 206 0.86 -19.96 10.50
C GLY A 206 -0.31 -19.32 11.23
N TYR A 207 -1.30 -18.75 10.52
CA TYR A 207 -2.55 -18.32 11.15
C TYR A 207 -3.52 -19.50 11.36
N SER A 208 -4.12 -19.57 12.54
CA SER A 208 -5.20 -20.49 12.86
C SER A 208 -6.53 -20.05 12.23
N GLU A 209 -7.50 -20.96 12.17
CA GLU A 209 -8.87 -20.64 11.71
C GLU A 209 -9.52 -19.54 12.56
N LEU A 210 -9.26 -19.57 13.87
CA LEU A 210 -9.79 -18.56 14.81
C LEU A 210 -9.26 -17.16 14.46
N GLU A 211 -7.94 -17.03 14.25
CA GLU A 211 -7.30 -15.76 13.89
C GLU A 211 -7.83 -15.23 12.55
N ILE A 212 -7.98 -16.13 11.56
CA ILE A 212 -8.53 -15.77 10.24
C ILE A 212 -9.96 -15.25 10.38
N ALA A 213 -10.81 -15.97 11.14
CA ALA A 213 -12.21 -15.60 11.33
C ALA A 213 -12.33 -14.27 12.09
N GLN A 214 -11.64 -14.11 13.22
CA GLN A 214 -11.72 -12.89 14.02
C GLN A 214 -11.18 -11.66 13.26
N LYS A 215 -10.06 -11.81 12.54
CA LYS A 215 -9.52 -10.73 11.71
C LYS A 215 -10.44 -10.35 10.57
N ARG A 216 -11.14 -11.32 9.96
CA ARG A 216 -12.16 -11.05 8.95
C ARG A 216 -13.28 -10.19 9.53
N THR A 217 -13.83 -10.60 10.68
CA THR A 217 -14.88 -9.84 11.38
C THR A 217 -14.43 -8.43 11.72
N ALA A 218 -13.19 -8.25 12.24
CA ALA A 218 -12.66 -6.93 12.57
C ALA A 218 -12.54 -6.00 11.34
N LEU A 219 -12.28 -6.55 10.15
CA LEU A 219 -12.10 -5.79 8.91
C LEU A 219 -13.42 -5.55 8.14
N GLU A 220 -14.49 -6.26 8.47
CA GLU A 220 -15.73 -6.27 7.68
C GLU A 220 -16.36 -4.89 7.52
N ASN A 221 -16.29 -4.06 8.57
CA ASN A 221 -16.89 -2.71 8.57
C ASN A 221 -15.93 -1.62 8.06
N VAL A 222 -14.62 -1.87 8.10
CA VAL A 222 -13.61 -0.82 7.85
C VAL A 222 -12.91 -0.97 6.51
N MET A 223 -12.88 -2.18 5.93
CA MET A 223 -12.24 -2.44 4.64
C MET A 223 -13.30 -2.82 3.60
N ARG A 224 -13.55 -1.93 2.67
CA ARG A 224 -14.54 -2.12 1.58
C ARG A 224 -13.81 -2.28 0.26
N THR A 225 -13.90 -3.48 -0.32
CA THR A 225 -13.21 -3.81 -1.58
C THR A 225 -14.05 -3.43 -2.78
N ASP A 226 -13.40 -2.88 -3.81
CA ASP A 226 -13.96 -2.68 -5.15
C ASP A 226 -13.51 -3.83 -6.07
N THR A 227 -14.08 -3.93 -7.26
CA THR A 227 -13.58 -4.81 -8.32
C THR A 227 -12.49 -4.12 -9.13
N LEU A 228 -11.67 -4.88 -9.87
CA LEU A 228 -10.66 -4.32 -10.77
C LEU A 228 -11.29 -3.36 -11.78
N GLU A 229 -12.45 -3.71 -12.32
CA GLU A 229 -13.19 -2.88 -13.28
C GLU A 229 -13.59 -1.53 -12.66
N VAL A 230 -14.05 -1.50 -11.41
CA VAL A 230 -14.38 -0.26 -10.70
C VAL A 230 -13.15 0.64 -10.54
N HIS A 231 -11.99 0.07 -10.22
CA HIS A 231 -10.74 0.83 -10.15
C HIS A 231 -10.35 1.40 -11.51
N GLN A 232 -10.40 0.60 -12.58
CA GLN A 232 -10.07 1.04 -13.94
C GLN A 232 -11.01 2.16 -14.41
N ASN A 233 -12.32 2.01 -14.19
CA ASN A 233 -13.32 3.01 -14.53
C ASN A 233 -13.10 4.32 -13.78
N ARG A 234 -12.77 4.25 -12.48
CA ARG A 234 -12.44 5.42 -11.64
C ARG A 234 -11.24 6.20 -12.19
N LEU A 235 -10.19 5.49 -12.58
CA LEU A 235 -8.98 6.08 -13.14
C LEU A 235 -9.23 6.70 -14.52
N SER A 236 -9.98 6.03 -15.38
CA SER A 236 -10.39 6.56 -16.69
C SER A 236 -11.20 7.86 -16.53
N LYS A 237 -12.18 7.90 -15.61
CA LYS A 237 -12.96 9.10 -15.29
C LYS A 237 -12.10 10.26 -14.77
N ALA A 238 -11.00 9.97 -14.09
CA ALA A 238 -10.05 10.95 -13.59
C ALA A 238 -9.05 11.43 -14.65
N GLY A 239 -9.11 10.91 -15.89
CA GLY A 239 -8.30 11.36 -17.01
C GLY A 239 -6.94 10.68 -17.14
N PHE A 240 -6.73 9.53 -16.51
CA PHE A 240 -5.52 8.74 -16.75
C PHE A 240 -5.58 8.07 -18.13
N SER A 241 -4.54 8.27 -18.95
CA SER A 241 -4.48 7.79 -20.33
C SER A 241 -4.01 6.33 -20.44
N HIS A 242 -3.20 5.87 -19.51
CA HIS A 242 -2.66 4.51 -19.50
C HIS A 242 -2.89 3.88 -18.13
N VAL A 243 -3.68 2.82 -18.09
CA VAL A 243 -4.00 2.07 -16.87
C VAL A 243 -3.72 0.60 -17.11
N SER A 244 -2.87 -0.01 -16.31
CA SER A 244 -2.53 -1.43 -16.44
C SER A 244 -2.30 -2.10 -15.10
N PRO A 245 -2.95 -3.23 -14.80
CA PRO A 245 -2.51 -4.10 -13.73
C PRO A 245 -1.16 -4.72 -14.11
N TRP A 246 -0.24 -4.74 -13.16
CA TRP A 246 1.09 -5.34 -13.34
C TRP A 246 1.36 -6.48 -12.36
N PHE A 247 0.55 -6.58 -11.30
CA PHE A 247 0.62 -7.64 -10.30
C PHE A 247 -0.78 -8.09 -9.90
N GLN A 248 -0.97 -9.40 -9.78
CA GLN A 248 -2.13 -9.99 -9.12
C GLN A 248 -1.74 -11.31 -8.47
N CYS A 249 -2.16 -11.50 -7.23
CA CYS A 249 -2.08 -12.77 -6.52
C CYS A 249 -3.38 -12.97 -5.73
N PHE A 250 -4.15 -13.99 -6.10
CA PHE A 250 -5.51 -14.21 -5.61
C PHE A 250 -6.36 -12.93 -5.79
N ASN A 251 -6.92 -12.42 -4.70
CA ASN A 251 -7.71 -11.20 -4.66
C ASN A 251 -6.91 -9.95 -4.22
N PHE A 252 -5.59 -9.96 -4.40
CA PHE A 252 -4.71 -8.80 -4.22
C PHE A 252 -4.11 -8.39 -5.56
N PHE A 253 -4.14 -7.13 -5.87
CA PHE A 253 -3.59 -6.60 -7.11
C PHE A 253 -2.76 -5.33 -6.89
N SER A 254 -1.96 -4.99 -7.88
CA SER A 254 -1.38 -3.66 -8.02
C SER A 254 -1.47 -3.22 -9.48
N LEU A 255 -1.83 -1.95 -9.69
CA LEU A 255 -1.89 -1.33 -11.00
C LEU A 255 -1.08 -0.03 -11.04
N ILE A 256 -0.72 0.35 -12.24
CA ILE A 256 -0.15 1.64 -12.57
C ILE A 256 -1.13 2.44 -13.42
N ALA A 257 -1.16 3.76 -13.19
CA ALA A 257 -1.90 4.70 -14.01
C ALA A 257 -1.01 5.91 -14.32
N ILE A 258 -0.89 6.28 -15.61
CA ILE A 258 -0.04 7.38 -16.07
C ILE A 258 -0.93 8.50 -16.58
N LYS A 259 -0.64 9.73 -16.13
CA LYS A 259 -1.30 10.93 -16.60
C LYS A 259 -0.77 11.31 -17.99
N ALA A 260 -1.66 11.72 -18.90
CA ALA A 260 -1.30 12.26 -20.21
C ALA A 260 -0.47 13.54 -20.12
#